data_a8abe46c4365518d89c7223cfee92bfa
#
_entry.id   a8abe46c4365518d89c7223cfee92bfa
#
_cell.length_a   1.000
_cell.length_b   1.000
_cell.length_c   1.000
_cell.angle_alpha   90.00
_cell.angle_beta   90.00
_cell.angle_gamma   90.00
#
_symmetry.space_group_name_H-M   'P 1'
#
loop_
_entity.id
_entity.type
_entity.pdbx_description
1 polymer ?
#
loop_
_entity_poly.entity_id
_entity_poly.type
_entity_poly.pdbx_seq_one_letter_code
_entity_poly.pdbx_strand_id
1 'polypeptide(L)'
;MTYTALLLSSFGGPEGPDEVMPFLERVTAGRGVPRERLEEVSHHYLALGGVSPINTQNRELIAALEAELARRNIDLPVYWGNRNSEPFFDGALQQLHADGHRE
;
A
#
# COMPACT_ATOMS: atom_id res chain seq x y z
N MET A 1 -27.41 0.87 -8.07
CA MET A 1 -26.42 0.84 -7.02
C MET A 1 -25.40 1.95 -7.23
N THR A 2 -25.09 2.69 -6.19
CA THR A 2 -24.18 3.83 -6.27
C THR A 2 -22.97 3.59 -5.38
N TYR A 3 -21.78 3.64 -5.95
CA TYR A 3 -20.55 3.58 -5.17
C TYR A 3 -20.20 4.99 -4.70
N THR A 4 -19.64 5.11 -3.50
CA THR A 4 -19.32 6.39 -2.89
C THR A 4 -17.81 6.65 -2.77
N ALA A 5 -17.00 5.61 -2.99
CA ALA A 5 -15.54 5.71 -2.90
C ALA A 5 -14.86 4.58 -3.66
N LEU A 6 -13.58 4.77 -3.97
CA LEU A 6 -12.72 3.73 -4.52
C LEU A 6 -11.64 3.40 -3.49
N LEU A 7 -11.35 2.12 -3.32
CA LEU A 7 -10.23 1.67 -2.50
C LEU A 7 -9.21 0.97 -3.40
N LEU A 8 -8.02 1.56 -3.51
CA LEU A 8 -6.89 0.90 -4.16
C LEU A 8 -6.22 0.00 -3.14
N SER A 9 -6.29 -1.31 -3.36
CA SER A 9 -5.65 -2.29 -2.49
C SER A 9 -4.37 -2.79 -3.13
N SER A 10 -3.30 -2.87 -2.35
CA SER A 10 -2.00 -3.24 -2.83
C SER A 10 -1.27 -4.10 -1.81
N PHE A 11 -0.17 -4.72 -2.26
CA PHE A 11 0.70 -5.52 -1.39
C PHE A 11 1.53 -4.63 -0.47
N GLY A 12 1.96 -3.46 -0.96
CA GLY A 12 2.83 -2.56 -0.23
C GLY A 12 4.30 -2.87 -0.44
N GLY A 13 5.17 -2.04 0.11
CA GLY A 13 6.61 -2.21 0.03
C GLY A 13 7.33 -1.23 0.95
N PRO A 14 8.62 -1.47 1.23
CA PRO A 14 9.40 -0.56 2.06
C PRO A 14 9.68 0.75 1.33
N GLU A 15 9.73 1.84 2.07
CA GLU A 15 10.04 3.16 1.53
C GLU A 15 11.41 3.69 1.99
N GLY A 16 12.17 2.88 2.68
CA GLY A 16 13.52 3.22 3.11
C GLY A 16 14.21 2.03 3.73
N PRO A 17 15.54 2.10 3.95
CA PRO A 17 16.30 0.97 4.52
C PRO A 17 15.76 0.50 5.86
N ASP A 18 15.28 1.40 6.70
CA ASP A 18 14.75 1.07 8.03
C ASP A 18 13.47 0.26 7.98
N GLU A 19 12.76 0.28 6.85
CA GLU A 19 11.49 -0.43 6.71
C GLU A 19 11.63 -1.83 6.12
N VAL A 20 12.83 -2.16 5.58
CA VAL A 20 13.02 -3.41 4.85
C VAL A 20 12.79 -4.64 5.72
N MET A 21 13.47 -4.76 6.86
CA MET A 21 13.30 -5.93 7.73
C MET A 21 11.90 -6.00 8.33
N PRO A 22 11.34 -4.93 8.90
CA PRO A 22 9.96 -4.98 9.39
C PRO A 22 8.95 -5.39 8.30
N PHE A 23 9.14 -4.92 7.08
CA PHE A 23 8.29 -5.31 5.95
C PHE A 23 8.40 -6.81 5.67
N LEU A 24 9.63 -7.33 5.57
CA LEU A 24 9.86 -8.76 5.31
C LEU A 24 9.31 -9.63 6.43
N GLU A 25 9.44 -9.20 7.66
CA GLU A 25 8.88 -9.91 8.81
C GLU A 25 7.35 -9.99 8.73
N ARG A 26 6.70 -8.92 8.32
CA ARG A 26 5.25 -8.92 8.13
C ARG A 26 4.82 -9.84 6.98
N VAL A 27 5.52 -9.78 5.86
CA VAL A 27 5.18 -10.58 4.68
C VAL A 27 5.28 -12.07 4.97
N THR A 28 6.27 -12.46 5.77
CA THR A 28 6.56 -13.88 6.04
C THR A 28 6.00 -14.37 7.37
N ALA A 29 5.24 -13.54 8.07
CA ALA A 29 4.67 -13.92 9.38
C ALA A 29 3.86 -15.20 9.26
N GLY A 30 4.16 -16.16 10.15
CA GLY A 30 3.48 -17.43 10.19
C GLY A 30 3.94 -18.46 9.14
N ARG A 31 4.91 -18.12 8.30
CA ARG A 31 5.39 -19.01 7.24
C ARG A 31 6.65 -19.79 7.60
N GLY A 32 7.19 -19.55 8.78
CA GLY A 32 8.37 -20.28 9.26
C GLY A 32 9.65 -19.99 8.47
N VAL A 33 9.75 -18.82 7.85
CA VAL A 33 10.96 -18.44 7.10
C VAL A 33 12.08 -18.11 8.08
N PRO A 34 13.27 -18.73 7.94
CA PRO A 34 14.40 -18.44 8.82
C PRO A 34 14.86 -16.98 8.69
N ARG A 35 15.33 -16.40 9.80
CA ARG A 35 15.84 -15.04 9.80
C ARG A 35 16.99 -14.83 8.81
N GLU A 36 17.84 -15.85 8.66
CA GLU A 36 18.94 -15.79 7.70
C GLU A 36 18.47 -15.56 6.27
N ARG A 37 17.34 -16.19 5.91
CA ARG A 37 16.75 -15.99 4.58
C ARG A 37 16.19 -14.59 4.44
N LEU A 38 15.59 -14.04 5.50
CA LEU A 38 15.10 -12.66 5.50
C LEU A 38 16.26 -11.68 5.32
N GLU A 39 17.38 -11.95 5.97
CA GLU A 39 18.57 -11.10 5.83
C GLU A 39 19.12 -11.14 4.40
N GLU A 40 19.16 -12.31 3.76
CA GLU A 40 19.55 -12.42 2.36
C GLU A 40 18.66 -11.56 1.46
N VAL A 41 17.34 -11.68 1.63
CA VAL A 41 16.38 -10.93 0.84
C VAL A 41 16.52 -9.44 1.12
N SER A 42 16.76 -9.05 2.39
CA SER A 42 16.93 -7.66 2.75
C SER A 42 18.11 -7.00 2.02
N HIS A 43 19.18 -7.76 1.78
CA HIS A 43 20.33 -7.26 1.02
C HIS A 43 19.97 -6.86 -0.41
N HIS A 44 19.02 -7.59 -1.04
CA HIS A 44 18.55 -7.22 -2.38
C HIS A 44 17.83 -5.87 -2.35
N TYR A 45 16.95 -5.65 -1.36
CA TYR A 45 16.27 -4.36 -1.19
C TYR A 45 17.25 -3.23 -0.90
N LEU A 46 18.21 -3.49 -0.01
CA LEU A 46 19.19 -2.48 0.37
C LEU A 46 20.11 -2.10 -0.79
N ALA A 47 20.43 -3.06 -1.67
CA ALA A 47 21.20 -2.78 -2.90
C ALA A 47 20.45 -1.81 -3.82
N LEU A 48 19.12 -1.73 -3.71
CA LEU A 48 18.28 -0.81 -4.48
C LEU A 48 17.90 0.43 -3.66
N GLY A 49 18.59 0.69 -2.55
CA GLY A 49 18.31 1.83 -1.69
C GLY A 49 17.25 1.59 -0.62
N GLY A 50 16.78 0.35 -0.46
CA GLY A 50 15.77 0.00 0.55
C GLY A 50 14.36 0.47 0.21
N VAL A 51 14.12 0.85 -1.03
CA VAL A 51 12.82 1.39 -1.47
C VAL A 51 12.24 0.50 -2.56
N SER A 52 11.00 0.06 -2.37
CA SER A 52 10.26 -0.60 -3.43
C SER A 52 9.54 0.46 -4.27
N PRO A 53 9.54 0.34 -5.60
CA PRO A 53 8.85 1.32 -6.45
C PRO A 53 7.33 1.23 -6.37
N ILE A 54 6.78 0.19 -5.75
CA ILE A 54 5.34 -0.05 -5.75
C ILE A 54 4.53 1.09 -5.10
N ASN A 55 5.02 1.67 -4.01
CA ASN A 55 4.30 2.75 -3.34
C ASN A 55 4.28 4.02 -4.19
N THR A 56 5.40 4.34 -4.84
CA THR A 56 5.47 5.47 -5.76
C THR A 56 4.55 5.24 -6.96
N GLN A 57 4.55 4.03 -7.51
CA GLN A 57 3.66 3.66 -8.61
C GLN A 57 2.19 3.79 -8.20
N ASN A 58 1.85 3.39 -6.98
CA ASN A 58 0.49 3.51 -6.47
C ASN A 58 0.09 4.98 -6.30
N ARG A 59 0.99 5.84 -5.82
CA ARG A 59 0.70 7.27 -5.71
C ARG A 59 0.46 7.90 -7.08
N GLU A 60 1.25 7.52 -8.07
CA GLU A 60 1.06 7.99 -9.45
C GLU A 60 -0.25 7.50 -10.03
N LEU A 61 -0.60 6.24 -9.78
CA LEU A 61 -1.88 5.67 -10.21
C LEU A 61 -3.06 6.41 -9.57
N ILE A 62 -2.99 6.67 -8.26
CA ILE A 62 -4.04 7.39 -7.54
C ILE A 62 -4.21 8.80 -8.13
N ALA A 63 -3.11 9.51 -8.36
CA ALA A 63 -3.16 10.85 -8.93
C ALA A 63 -3.81 10.82 -10.33
N ALA A 64 -3.47 9.82 -11.15
CA ALA A 64 -4.06 9.66 -12.47
C ALA A 64 -5.55 9.34 -12.40
N LEU A 65 -5.95 8.48 -11.44
CA LEU A 65 -7.36 8.15 -11.23
C LEU A 65 -8.15 9.37 -10.78
N GLU A 66 -7.61 10.13 -9.84
CA GLU A 66 -8.28 11.33 -9.34
C GLU A 66 -8.46 12.36 -10.45
N ALA A 67 -7.43 12.56 -11.27
CA ALA A 67 -7.51 13.49 -12.40
C ALA A 67 -8.54 13.03 -13.43
N GLU A 68 -8.60 11.74 -13.73
CA GLU A 68 -9.55 11.20 -14.70
C GLU A 68 -11.00 11.28 -14.18
N LEU A 69 -11.20 11.00 -12.90
CA LEU A 69 -12.51 11.13 -12.27
C LEU A 69 -13.00 12.57 -12.30
N ALA A 70 -12.11 13.51 -11.98
CA ALA A 70 -12.44 14.94 -12.04
C ALA A 70 -12.79 15.37 -13.46
N ARG A 71 -12.04 14.90 -14.47
CA ARG A 71 -12.29 15.20 -15.86
C ARG A 71 -13.67 14.70 -16.31
N ARG A 72 -14.13 13.61 -15.76
CA ARG A 72 -15.45 13.01 -16.08
C ARG A 72 -16.56 13.49 -15.16
N ASN A 73 -16.27 14.42 -14.26
CA ASN A 73 -17.22 14.93 -13.28
C ASN A 73 -17.81 13.82 -12.38
N ILE A 74 -16.98 12.83 -12.05
CA ILE A 74 -17.36 11.74 -11.14
C ILE A 74 -16.77 12.05 -9.77
N ASP A 75 -17.63 12.20 -8.78
CA ASP A 75 -17.22 12.52 -7.40
C ASP A 75 -17.01 11.22 -6.61
N LEU A 76 -15.85 10.63 -6.78
CA LEU A 76 -15.45 9.42 -6.05
C LEU A 76 -14.06 9.65 -5.45
N PRO A 77 -13.96 9.79 -4.13
CA PRO A 77 -12.63 9.85 -3.49
C PRO A 77 -11.91 8.51 -3.59
N VAL A 78 -10.59 8.56 -3.72
CA VAL A 78 -9.75 7.37 -3.82
C VAL A 78 -9.00 7.18 -2.52
N TYR A 79 -9.15 6.00 -1.94
CA TYR A 79 -8.44 5.59 -0.73
C TYR A 79 -7.42 4.53 -1.08
N TRP A 80 -6.36 4.44 -0.28
CA TRP A 80 -5.27 3.50 -0.52
C TRP A 80 -4.97 2.71 0.74
N GLY A 81 -4.92 1.39 0.62
CA GLY A 81 -4.56 0.51 1.71
C GLY A 81 -3.68 -0.62 1.23
N ASN A 82 -2.65 -0.94 2.00
CA ASN A 82 -1.71 -2.02 1.72
C ASN A 82 -1.84 -3.13 2.74
N ARG A 83 -1.46 -4.32 2.31
CA ARG A 83 -1.45 -5.49 3.18
C ARG A 83 -0.26 -5.48 4.14
N ASN A 84 0.92 -5.09 3.67
CA ASN A 84 2.18 -5.32 4.38
C ASN A 84 2.98 -4.06 4.72
N SER A 85 2.47 -2.88 4.38
CA SER A 85 3.12 -1.62 4.73
C SER A 85 2.08 -0.52 4.88
N GLU A 86 2.46 0.60 5.49
CA GLU A 86 1.54 1.73 5.61
C GLU A 86 1.31 2.41 4.26
N PRO A 87 0.13 2.95 3.99
CA PRO A 87 -1.06 2.85 4.83
C PRO A 87 -1.68 1.45 4.78
N PHE A 88 -1.99 0.88 5.95
CA PHE A 88 -2.58 -0.46 6.01
C PHE A 88 -4.06 -0.44 5.67
N PHE A 89 -4.60 -1.61 5.26
CA PHE A 89 -6.02 -1.75 4.94
C PHE A 89 -6.94 -1.31 6.08
N ASP A 90 -6.60 -1.70 7.31
CA ASP A 90 -7.43 -1.37 8.47
C ASP A 90 -7.59 0.13 8.63
N GLY A 91 -6.50 0.89 8.49
CA GLY A 91 -6.54 2.34 8.55
C GLY A 91 -7.36 2.95 7.42
N ALA A 92 -7.20 2.43 6.20
CA ALA A 92 -7.97 2.89 5.04
C ALA A 92 -9.46 2.61 5.22
N LEU A 93 -9.82 1.41 5.70
CA LEU A 93 -11.21 1.04 5.95
C LEU A 93 -11.82 1.86 7.07
N GLN A 94 -11.07 2.13 8.13
CA GLN A 94 -11.53 3.00 9.22
C GLN A 94 -11.79 4.41 8.71
N GLN A 95 -10.93 4.93 7.86
CA GLN A 95 -11.10 6.26 7.28
C GLN A 95 -12.31 6.32 6.36
N LEU A 96 -12.50 5.28 5.52
CA LEU A 96 -13.69 5.17 4.68
C LEU A 96 -14.97 5.22 5.51
N HIS A 97 -15.00 4.46 6.60
CA HIS A 97 -16.16 4.39 7.47
C HIS A 97 -16.38 5.74 8.19
N ALA A 98 -15.30 6.35 8.68
CA ALA A 98 -15.38 7.65 9.36
C ALA A 98 -15.91 8.74 8.42
N ASP A 99 -15.57 8.65 7.12
CA ASP A 99 -16.04 9.60 6.11
C ASP A 99 -17.45 9.29 5.61
N GLY A 100 -18.09 8.25 6.13
CA GLY A 100 -19.47 7.90 5.81
C GLY A 100 -19.64 6.99 4.60
N HIS A 101 -18.58 6.44 4.07
CA HIS A 101 -18.65 5.54 2.91
C HIS A 101 -18.93 4.11 3.35
N ARG A 102 -19.98 3.52 2.83
CA ARG A 102 -20.43 2.17 3.23
C ARG A 102 -20.66 1.24 2.05
N GLU A 103 -20.48 1.73 0.84
CA GLU A 103 -20.64 0.95 -0.37
C GLU A 103 -19.50 1.22 -1.35
#